data_577784a36d311b2fd75e09d24e5ef909
#
_entry.id   577784a36d311b2fd75e09d24e5ef909
#
_cell.length_a   1.000
_cell.length_b   1.000
_cell.length_c   1.000
_cell.angle_alpha   90.00
_cell.angle_beta   90.00
_cell.angle_gamma   90.00
#
_symmetry.space_group_name_H-M   'P 1'
#
loop_
_entity.id
_entity.type
_entity.pdbx_description
1 polymer ?
#
loop_
_entity_poly.entity_id
_entity_poly.type
_entity_poly.pdbx_seq_one_letter_code
_entity_poly.pdbx_strand_id
1 'polypeptide(L)'
;TKSDLCDDLDYKLAEVSSIAFGLDILVTTSTEENGYRELLPFISEGKTIAFIGSSGVGKSTLINLLLGKEQLKTNGLRNDDKGRHTTTHRELFLLPSGGMVIDTPGMRELGMWDNDTGIDRTFTEIETLASQCKFRNCTHKNEPGCAVLKALETGELEIDLWNSYQKLKAESSYIEDKESYLIAKGKREKEISKLIKKMPIRV
;
A
#
# COMPACT_ATOMS: atom_id res chain seq x y z
N THR A 1 2.62 -12.74 -7.76
CA THR A 1 1.76 -13.48 -8.71
C THR A 1 2.39 -13.52 -10.10
N LYS A 2 1.99 -14.47 -10.94
CA LYS A 2 2.49 -14.65 -12.30
C LYS A 2 4.00 -14.98 -12.35
N SER A 3 4.46 -15.81 -11.44
CA SER A 3 5.87 -16.27 -11.42
C SER A 3 6.26 -17.01 -12.69
N ASP A 4 5.30 -17.61 -13.36
CA ASP A 4 5.43 -18.25 -14.67
C ASP A 4 5.88 -17.30 -15.81
N LEU A 5 5.74 -15.99 -15.63
CA LEU A 5 6.19 -14.96 -16.57
C LEU A 5 7.49 -14.26 -16.13
N CYS A 6 8.14 -14.73 -15.07
CA CYS A 6 9.36 -14.12 -14.54
C CYS A 6 10.59 -14.90 -14.96
N ASP A 7 11.48 -14.27 -15.72
CA ASP A 7 12.72 -14.90 -16.21
C ASP A 7 13.80 -15.03 -15.11
N ASP A 8 13.79 -14.13 -14.11
CA ASP A 8 14.74 -14.12 -12.99
C ASP A 8 13.98 -13.90 -11.65
N LEU A 9 13.44 -14.98 -11.12
CA LEU A 9 12.65 -14.96 -9.90
C LEU A 9 13.48 -14.63 -8.66
N ASP A 10 14.72 -15.16 -8.60
CA ASP A 10 15.59 -14.97 -7.43
C ASP A 10 16.01 -13.50 -7.30
N TYR A 11 16.34 -12.85 -8.39
CA TYR A 11 16.63 -11.42 -8.39
C TYR A 11 15.42 -10.60 -7.96
N LYS A 12 14.24 -10.92 -8.48
CA LYS A 12 12.99 -10.22 -8.09
C LYS A 12 12.61 -10.45 -6.64
N LEU A 13 12.84 -11.63 -6.10
CA LEU A 13 12.62 -11.90 -4.68
C LEU A 13 13.59 -11.12 -3.80
N ALA A 14 14.85 -11.02 -4.18
CA ALA A 14 15.84 -10.21 -3.46
C ALA A 14 15.42 -8.72 -3.46
N GLU A 15 15.00 -8.18 -4.63
CA GLU A 15 14.50 -6.81 -4.76
C GLU A 15 13.28 -6.54 -3.85
N VAL A 16 12.31 -7.45 -3.83
CA VAL A 16 11.12 -7.32 -2.97
C VAL A 16 11.49 -7.47 -1.50
N SER A 17 12.35 -8.43 -1.14
CA SER A 17 12.77 -8.66 0.25
C SER A 17 13.47 -7.45 0.84
N SER A 18 14.20 -6.67 0.03
CA SER A 18 14.89 -5.46 0.50
C SER A 18 13.95 -4.34 0.93
N ILE A 19 12.67 -4.41 0.60
CA ILE A 19 11.66 -3.38 0.94
C ILE A 19 10.48 -3.93 1.75
N ALA A 20 10.26 -5.25 1.77
CA ALA A 20 9.14 -5.90 2.43
C ALA A 20 9.51 -6.38 3.84
N PHE A 21 10.03 -5.49 4.68
CA PHE A 21 10.50 -5.82 6.03
C PHE A 21 9.39 -6.39 6.90
N GLY A 22 9.65 -7.57 7.48
CA GLY A 22 8.71 -8.24 8.38
C GLY A 22 7.44 -8.76 7.73
N LEU A 23 7.39 -8.85 6.41
CA LEU A 23 6.27 -9.37 5.66
C LEU A 23 6.61 -10.71 5.01
N ASP A 24 5.66 -11.64 5.02
CA ASP A 24 5.80 -12.90 4.29
C ASP A 24 5.71 -12.66 2.78
N ILE A 25 6.68 -13.15 2.02
CA ILE A 25 6.71 -13.08 0.57
C ILE A 25 6.32 -14.43 0.00
N LEU A 26 5.17 -14.50 -0.68
CA LEU A 26 4.67 -15.71 -1.28
C LEU A 26 4.74 -15.63 -2.81
N VAL A 27 5.32 -16.64 -3.42
CA VAL A 27 5.39 -16.76 -4.88
C VAL A 27 4.18 -17.52 -5.38
N THR A 28 3.39 -16.91 -6.27
CA THR A 28 2.17 -17.52 -6.78
C THR A 28 2.08 -17.44 -8.29
N THR A 29 1.48 -18.48 -8.88
CA THR A 29 1.00 -18.48 -10.27
C THR A 29 -0.40 -19.07 -10.34
N SER A 30 -1.15 -18.68 -11.37
CA SER A 30 -2.48 -19.22 -11.64
C SER A 30 -2.49 -20.22 -12.80
N THR A 31 -1.36 -20.44 -13.45
CA THR A 31 -1.22 -21.34 -14.60
C THR A 31 -0.87 -22.78 -14.20
N GLU A 32 -0.34 -22.96 -12.98
CA GLU A 32 0.00 -24.26 -12.43
C GLU A 32 -1.04 -24.72 -11.42
N GLU A 33 -1.33 -26.01 -11.38
CA GLU A 33 -2.36 -26.62 -10.54
C GLU A 33 -2.20 -26.32 -9.04
N ASN A 34 -0.97 -26.13 -8.58
CA ASN A 34 -0.65 -25.89 -7.18
C ASN A 34 -0.01 -24.52 -6.90
N GLY A 35 0.06 -23.65 -7.90
CA GLY A 35 0.79 -22.39 -7.82
C GLY A 35 0.23 -21.35 -6.84
N TYR A 36 -0.87 -21.65 -6.17
CA TYR A 36 -1.50 -20.77 -5.15
C TYR A 36 -1.54 -21.42 -3.75
N ARG A 37 -1.02 -22.63 -3.60
CA ARG A 37 -1.14 -23.39 -2.32
C ARG A 37 -0.50 -22.70 -1.14
N GLU A 38 0.54 -21.94 -1.33
CA GLU A 38 1.20 -21.18 -0.27
C GLU A 38 0.28 -20.15 0.40
N LEU A 39 -0.81 -19.76 -0.27
CA LEU A 39 -1.82 -18.87 0.31
C LEU A 39 -2.76 -19.57 1.30
N LEU A 40 -2.95 -20.88 1.18
CA LEU A 40 -3.97 -21.61 1.94
C LEU A 40 -3.81 -21.50 3.47
N PRO A 41 -2.59 -21.53 4.06
CA PRO A 41 -2.42 -21.37 5.50
C PRO A 41 -2.91 -20.01 6.02
N PHE A 42 -2.92 -18.99 5.18
CA PHE A 42 -3.37 -17.65 5.54
C PHE A 42 -4.90 -17.50 5.44
N ILE A 43 -5.57 -18.46 4.81
CA ILE A 43 -7.01 -18.42 4.49
C ILE A 43 -7.73 -19.59 5.17
N SER A 44 -7.54 -19.74 6.46
CA SER A 44 -8.21 -20.75 7.26
C SER A 44 -9.57 -20.27 7.79
N GLU A 45 -10.36 -21.18 8.35
CA GLU A 45 -11.64 -20.86 9.00
C GLU A 45 -11.50 -19.70 9.99
N GLY A 46 -12.45 -18.78 9.96
CA GLY A 46 -12.47 -17.59 10.80
C GLY A 46 -11.54 -16.45 10.37
N LYS A 47 -10.71 -16.64 9.31
CA LYS A 47 -9.85 -15.58 8.76
C LYS A 47 -10.50 -14.90 7.56
N THR A 48 -10.33 -13.59 7.46
CA THR A 48 -10.74 -12.79 6.31
C THR A 48 -9.53 -12.13 5.68
N ILE A 49 -9.34 -12.31 4.37
CA ILE A 49 -8.27 -11.68 3.61
C ILE A 49 -8.82 -10.72 2.57
N ALA A 50 -8.06 -9.69 2.22
CA ALA A 50 -8.36 -8.77 1.14
C ALA A 50 -7.23 -8.76 0.12
N PHE A 51 -7.56 -8.83 -1.17
CA PHE A 51 -6.60 -8.71 -2.26
C PHE A 51 -6.49 -7.25 -2.70
N ILE A 52 -5.29 -6.70 -2.57
CA ILE A 52 -4.96 -5.32 -2.97
C ILE A 52 -3.91 -5.37 -4.07
N GLY A 53 -3.95 -4.45 -5.00
CA GLY A 53 -2.97 -4.34 -6.07
C GLY A 53 -3.56 -3.80 -7.37
N SER A 54 -2.69 -3.50 -8.33
CA SER A 54 -3.06 -2.92 -9.62
C SER A 54 -3.96 -3.83 -10.47
N SER A 55 -4.58 -3.25 -11.50
CA SER A 55 -5.42 -4.02 -12.43
C SER A 55 -4.54 -4.99 -13.24
N GLY A 56 -5.05 -6.20 -13.48
CA GLY A 56 -4.34 -7.19 -14.30
C GLY A 56 -3.25 -7.99 -13.59
N VAL A 57 -2.98 -7.77 -12.29
CA VAL A 57 -1.97 -8.56 -11.54
C VAL A 57 -2.41 -9.98 -11.22
N GLY A 58 -3.67 -10.35 -11.47
CA GLY A 58 -4.17 -11.71 -11.26
C GLY A 58 -5.03 -11.91 -10.01
N LYS A 59 -5.46 -10.84 -9.31
CA LYS A 59 -6.32 -10.96 -8.11
C LYS A 59 -7.57 -11.79 -8.34
N SER A 60 -8.40 -11.42 -9.31
CA SER A 60 -9.66 -12.12 -9.61
C SER A 60 -9.43 -13.58 -10.04
N THR A 61 -8.33 -13.85 -10.72
CA THR A 61 -7.95 -15.22 -11.09
C THR A 61 -7.61 -16.05 -9.86
N LEU A 62 -6.80 -15.50 -8.93
CA LEU A 62 -6.48 -16.17 -7.66
C LEU A 62 -7.73 -16.39 -6.80
N ILE A 63 -8.63 -15.42 -6.73
CA ILE A 63 -9.89 -15.56 -5.98
C ILE A 63 -10.75 -16.69 -6.58
N ASN A 64 -10.87 -16.78 -7.91
CA ASN A 64 -11.59 -17.87 -8.58
C ASN A 64 -10.96 -19.24 -8.27
N LEU A 65 -9.64 -19.34 -8.27
CA LEU A 65 -8.94 -20.58 -7.89
C LEU A 65 -9.23 -20.98 -6.44
N LEU A 66 -9.19 -20.03 -5.51
CA LEU A 66 -9.53 -20.26 -4.10
C LEU A 66 -11.01 -20.65 -3.90
N LEU A 67 -11.91 -20.11 -4.71
CA LEU A 67 -13.33 -20.46 -4.72
C LEU A 67 -13.60 -21.82 -5.36
N GLY A 68 -12.68 -22.36 -6.15
CA GLY A 68 -12.87 -23.57 -6.95
C GLY A 68 -13.92 -23.41 -8.07
N LYS A 69 -14.25 -22.17 -8.45
CA LYS A 69 -15.24 -21.86 -9.51
C LYS A 69 -14.98 -20.49 -10.10
N GLU A 70 -15.34 -20.30 -11.37
CA GLU A 70 -15.31 -18.98 -12.03
C GLU A 70 -16.52 -18.13 -11.58
N GLN A 71 -16.31 -17.31 -10.56
CA GLN A 71 -17.34 -16.36 -10.07
C GLN A 71 -17.02 -14.93 -10.50
N LEU A 72 -15.76 -14.56 -10.53
CA LEU A 72 -15.29 -13.25 -10.98
C LEU A 72 -14.91 -13.30 -12.46
N LYS A 73 -15.38 -12.33 -13.23
CA LYS A 73 -14.99 -12.20 -14.65
C LYS A 73 -13.51 -11.83 -14.74
N THR A 74 -12.70 -12.71 -15.28
CA THR A 74 -11.30 -12.45 -15.59
C THR A 74 -11.23 -11.96 -17.04
N ASN A 75 -10.95 -10.68 -17.24
CA ASN A 75 -10.64 -10.18 -18.58
C ASN A 75 -9.22 -10.59 -18.93
N GLY A 76 -9.04 -11.38 -20.01
CA GLY A 76 -7.73 -11.62 -20.59
C GLY A 76 -7.02 -10.30 -20.89
N LEU A 77 -5.67 -10.34 -20.93
CA LEU A 77 -4.81 -9.21 -21.24
C LEU A 77 -5.33 -8.46 -22.48
N ARG A 78 -6.00 -7.33 -22.29
CA ARG A 78 -6.33 -6.40 -23.35
C ARG A 78 -5.22 -5.39 -23.49
N ASN A 79 -4.74 -5.23 -24.72
CA ASN A 79 -3.70 -4.27 -25.12
C ASN A 79 -4.14 -2.79 -25.13
N ASP A 80 -5.26 -2.44 -24.53
CA ASP A 80 -5.77 -1.09 -24.49
C ASP A 80 -5.80 -0.58 -23.04
N ASP A 81 -5.03 0.45 -22.77
CA ASP A 81 -4.88 1.20 -21.51
C ASP A 81 -6.18 1.85 -20.97
N LYS A 82 -7.34 1.46 -21.46
CA LYS A 82 -8.66 1.88 -20.99
C LYS A 82 -9.39 0.75 -20.30
N GLY A 83 -8.85 0.31 -19.14
CA GLY A 83 -9.51 -0.63 -18.23
C GLY A 83 -10.80 -0.03 -17.65
N ARG A 84 -11.90 -0.24 -18.33
CA ARG A 84 -13.24 -0.01 -17.77
C ARG A 84 -13.47 -1.11 -16.74
N HIS A 85 -13.37 -0.77 -15.46
CA HIS A 85 -13.65 -1.66 -14.35
C HIS A 85 -15.06 -2.20 -14.47
N THR A 86 -15.19 -3.53 -14.59
CA THR A 86 -16.50 -4.20 -14.73
C THR A 86 -17.13 -4.49 -13.37
N THR A 87 -16.40 -4.36 -12.27
CA THR A 87 -16.90 -4.60 -10.92
C THR A 87 -16.74 -3.32 -10.10
N THR A 88 -17.87 -2.70 -9.75
CA THR A 88 -17.93 -1.44 -8.98
C THR A 88 -18.21 -1.69 -7.51
N HIS A 89 -18.50 -2.93 -7.11
CA HIS A 89 -18.90 -3.29 -5.76
C HIS A 89 -17.81 -4.13 -5.08
N ARG A 90 -17.61 -3.88 -3.80
CA ARG A 90 -16.82 -4.76 -2.94
C ARG A 90 -17.67 -5.98 -2.63
N GLU A 91 -17.12 -7.16 -2.86
CA GLU A 91 -17.83 -8.42 -2.62
C GLU A 91 -17.07 -9.26 -1.60
N LEU A 92 -17.81 -9.92 -0.71
CA LEU A 92 -17.29 -10.85 0.27
C LEU A 92 -17.63 -12.28 -0.19
N PHE A 93 -16.63 -13.12 -0.29
CA PHE A 93 -16.77 -14.52 -0.69
C PHE A 93 -16.41 -15.45 0.46
N LEU A 94 -17.28 -16.41 0.74
CA LEU A 94 -16.96 -17.52 1.63
C LEU A 94 -16.25 -18.61 0.83
N LEU A 95 -15.09 -19.02 1.30
CA LEU A 95 -14.29 -20.06 0.66
C LEU A 95 -14.68 -21.46 1.15
N PRO A 96 -14.44 -22.52 0.35
CA PRO A 96 -14.65 -23.91 0.77
C PRO A 96 -13.86 -24.28 2.04
N SER A 97 -12.75 -23.60 2.31
CA SER A 97 -11.93 -23.74 3.51
C SER A 97 -12.52 -23.14 4.79
N GLY A 98 -13.68 -22.46 4.72
CA GLY A 98 -14.28 -21.72 5.83
C GLY A 98 -13.72 -20.31 6.05
N GLY A 99 -12.66 -19.94 5.33
CA GLY A 99 -12.15 -18.57 5.32
C GLY A 99 -12.97 -17.64 4.41
N MET A 100 -12.72 -16.34 4.48
CA MET A 100 -13.42 -15.33 3.68
C MET A 100 -12.43 -14.49 2.86
N VAL A 101 -12.85 -14.08 1.66
CA VAL A 101 -12.11 -13.18 0.79
C VAL A 101 -12.94 -11.95 0.46
N ILE A 102 -12.33 -10.78 0.60
CA ILE A 102 -12.90 -9.51 0.15
C ILE A 102 -12.24 -9.16 -1.19
N ASP A 103 -13.03 -9.09 -2.27
CA ASP A 103 -12.60 -8.47 -3.51
C ASP A 103 -12.73 -6.95 -3.41
N THR A 104 -11.64 -6.26 -3.68
CA THR A 104 -11.57 -4.79 -3.66
C THR A 104 -11.25 -4.27 -5.06
N PRO A 105 -12.22 -4.29 -6.00
CA PRO A 105 -11.99 -3.86 -7.36
C PRO A 105 -11.59 -2.38 -7.39
N GLY A 106 -10.55 -2.07 -8.17
CA GLY A 106 -10.12 -0.70 -8.39
C GLY A 106 -9.26 -0.05 -7.29
N MET A 107 -8.96 -0.74 -6.20
CA MET A 107 -7.96 -0.26 -5.24
C MET A 107 -6.56 -0.50 -5.82
N ARG A 108 -6.09 0.47 -6.59
CA ARG A 108 -4.76 0.45 -7.23
C ARG A 108 -3.67 0.84 -6.25
N GLU A 109 -3.97 1.80 -5.40
CA GLU A 109 -3.07 2.38 -4.42
C GLU A 109 -3.88 2.65 -3.15
N LEU A 110 -3.37 2.23 -2.01
CA LEU A 110 -3.82 2.75 -0.73
C LEU A 110 -3.07 4.06 -0.55
N GLY A 111 -3.76 5.18 -0.76
CA GLY A 111 -3.21 6.47 -0.37
C GLY A 111 -2.86 6.44 1.10
N MET A 112 -1.71 6.99 1.47
CA MET A 112 -1.32 7.15 2.87
C MET A 112 -2.15 8.28 3.48
N TRP A 113 -3.32 7.96 4.05
CA TRP A 113 -4.16 8.89 4.78
C TRP A 113 -3.95 8.67 6.28
N ASP A 114 -3.50 9.71 6.99
CA ASP A 114 -3.32 9.72 8.45
C ASP A 114 -2.48 8.53 8.98
N ASN A 115 -1.35 8.28 8.32
CA ASN A 115 -0.58 7.04 8.50
C ASN A 115 0.70 7.19 9.33
N ASP A 116 0.91 8.31 10.02
CA ASP A 116 2.09 8.48 10.87
C ASP A 116 2.21 7.35 11.88
N THR A 117 1.09 6.97 12.52
CA THR A 117 1.06 5.81 13.44
C THR A 117 1.38 4.47 12.76
N GLY A 118 1.04 4.31 11.49
CA GLY A 118 1.36 3.10 10.70
C GLY A 118 2.84 3.02 10.35
N ILE A 119 3.42 4.14 9.92
CA ILE A 119 4.86 4.25 9.63
C ILE A 119 5.65 4.00 10.93
N ASP A 120 5.30 4.66 12.02
CA ASP A 120 5.98 4.53 13.30
C ASP A 120 5.96 3.08 13.83
N ARG A 121 4.85 2.36 13.64
CA ARG A 121 4.75 0.93 13.99
C ARG A 121 5.60 0.03 13.11
N THR A 122 5.65 0.32 11.81
CA THR A 122 6.44 -0.48 10.86
C THR A 122 7.93 -0.26 11.07
N PHE A 123 8.34 0.95 11.43
CA PHE A 123 9.74 1.35 11.61
C PHE A 123 10.08 1.63 13.08
N THR A 124 9.53 0.81 14.00
CA THR A 124 9.73 0.97 15.47
C THR A 124 11.20 1.04 15.87
N GLU A 125 12.09 0.34 15.17
CA GLU A 125 13.52 0.37 15.39
C GLU A 125 14.08 1.78 15.15
N ILE A 126 13.70 2.41 14.04
CA ILE A 126 14.13 3.78 13.70
C ILE A 126 13.57 4.79 14.69
N GLU A 127 12.31 4.67 15.09
CA GLU A 127 11.68 5.55 16.09
C GLU A 127 12.34 5.39 17.46
N THR A 128 12.73 4.16 17.81
CA THR A 128 13.49 3.90 19.05
C THR A 128 14.84 4.59 19.02
N LEU A 129 15.58 4.49 17.92
CA LEU A 129 16.87 5.20 17.74
C LEU A 129 16.67 6.72 17.73
N ALA A 130 15.63 7.22 17.06
CA ALA A 130 15.31 8.64 17.01
C ALA A 130 15.04 9.23 18.41
N SER A 131 14.39 8.46 19.29
CA SER A 131 14.14 8.85 20.68
C SER A 131 15.42 9.04 21.51
N GLN A 132 16.53 8.40 21.10
CA GLN A 132 17.83 8.46 21.75
C GLN A 132 18.72 9.59 21.23
N CYS A 133 18.26 10.38 20.24
CA CYS A 133 19.01 11.51 19.73
C CYS A 133 19.19 12.59 20.80
N LYS A 134 20.35 13.28 20.76
CA LYS A 134 20.66 14.38 21.68
C LYS A 134 19.63 15.51 21.62
N PHE A 135 19.06 15.77 20.45
CA PHE A 135 18.10 16.86 20.22
C PHE A 135 16.72 16.28 19.93
N ARG A 136 15.68 16.83 20.58
CA ARG A 136 14.29 16.41 20.38
C ARG A 136 13.75 16.65 18.95
N ASN A 137 14.30 17.65 18.26
CA ASN A 137 13.96 18.04 16.89
C ASN A 137 15.05 17.62 15.90
N CYS A 138 15.75 16.52 16.16
CA CYS A 138 16.78 16.01 15.28
C CYS A 138 16.20 15.68 13.91
N THR A 139 16.83 16.19 12.85
CA THR A 139 16.42 15.91 11.45
C THR A 139 17.20 14.73 10.86
N HIS A 140 18.13 14.15 11.62
CA HIS A 140 18.96 13.00 11.26
C HIS A 140 19.79 13.22 9.98
N LYS A 141 20.22 14.47 9.74
CA LYS A 141 21.05 14.82 8.58
C LYS A 141 22.51 15.01 8.95
N ASN A 142 22.80 15.93 9.89
CA ASN A 142 24.17 16.28 10.27
C ASN A 142 24.31 16.66 11.75
N GLU A 143 23.31 16.38 12.58
CA GLU A 143 23.29 16.82 13.97
C GLU A 143 24.28 16.01 14.82
N PRO A 144 25.13 16.68 15.62
CA PRO A 144 26.04 16.00 16.51
C PRO A 144 25.30 15.24 17.61
N GLY A 145 25.62 13.96 17.78
CA GLY A 145 24.94 13.09 18.74
C GLY A 145 23.61 12.54 18.24
N CYS A 146 23.44 12.46 16.93
CA CYS A 146 22.33 11.76 16.31
C CYS A 146 22.52 10.23 16.43
N ALA A 147 21.60 9.54 17.12
CA ALA A 147 21.67 8.10 17.29
C ALA A 147 21.41 7.34 15.98
N VAL A 148 20.51 7.86 15.14
CA VAL A 148 20.20 7.27 13.83
C VAL A 148 21.43 7.30 12.90
N LEU A 149 22.12 8.44 12.80
CA LEU A 149 23.34 8.52 11.96
C LEU A 149 24.42 7.57 12.47
N LYS A 150 24.58 7.50 13.80
CA LYS A 150 25.55 6.57 14.40
C LYS A 150 25.19 5.11 14.07
N ALA A 151 23.93 4.73 14.16
CA ALA A 151 23.48 3.38 13.84
C ALA A 151 23.69 3.03 12.36
N LEU A 152 23.50 3.99 11.44
CA LEU A 152 23.84 3.83 10.02
C LEU A 152 25.35 3.65 9.80
N GLU A 153 26.19 4.44 10.48
CA GLU A 153 27.65 4.34 10.38
C GLU A 153 28.20 3.02 10.94
N THR A 154 27.58 2.49 12.00
CA THR A 154 27.98 1.21 12.61
C THR A 154 27.39 -0.02 11.93
N GLY A 155 26.45 0.16 11.01
CA GLY A 155 25.72 -0.94 10.38
C GLY A 155 24.65 -1.59 11.27
N GLU A 156 24.32 -0.98 12.42
CA GLU A 156 23.22 -1.39 13.31
C GLU A 156 21.85 -1.13 12.66
N LEU A 157 21.76 -0.07 11.84
CA LEU A 157 20.59 0.26 11.03
C LEU A 157 20.94 0.11 9.55
N GLU A 158 20.17 -0.70 8.83
CA GLU A 158 20.35 -0.88 7.40
C GLU A 158 19.97 0.37 6.59
N ILE A 159 20.81 0.74 5.62
CA ILE A 159 20.62 1.94 4.81
C ILE A 159 19.32 1.86 3.97
N ASP A 160 18.94 0.67 3.50
CA ASP A 160 17.73 0.47 2.70
C ASP A 160 16.47 0.65 3.53
N LEU A 161 16.49 0.20 4.80
CA LEU A 161 15.42 0.43 5.76
C LEU A 161 15.25 1.94 6.04
N TRP A 162 16.37 2.64 6.25
CA TRP A 162 16.37 4.09 6.44
C TRP A 162 15.82 4.85 5.23
N ASN A 163 16.26 4.49 4.03
CA ASN A 163 15.79 5.12 2.79
C ASN A 163 14.29 4.91 2.59
N SER A 164 13.79 3.71 2.89
CA SER A 164 12.36 3.38 2.82
C SER A 164 11.53 4.21 3.81
N TYR A 165 12.01 4.35 5.05
CA TYR A 165 11.39 5.20 6.06
C TYR A 165 11.32 6.66 5.60
N GLN A 166 12.44 7.24 5.12
CA GLN A 166 12.48 8.62 4.65
C GLN A 166 11.52 8.86 3.48
N LYS A 167 11.45 7.93 2.53
CA LYS A 167 10.53 8.02 1.39
C LYS A 167 9.09 8.06 1.84
N LEU A 168 8.70 7.16 2.75
CA LEU A 168 7.33 7.08 3.25
C LEU A 168 6.94 8.31 4.09
N LYS A 169 7.84 8.81 4.94
CA LYS A 169 7.61 10.06 5.70
C LYS A 169 7.47 11.28 4.77
N ALA A 170 8.27 11.36 3.71
CA ALA A 170 8.14 12.44 2.72
C ALA A 170 6.82 12.37 1.95
N GLU A 171 6.37 11.15 1.61
CA GLU A 171 5.09 10.94 0.93
C GLU A 171 3.90 11.28 1.85
N SER A 172 3.95 10.89 3.14
CA SER A 172 2.94 11.25 4.14
C SER A 172 2.84 12.77 4.28
N SER A 173 3.95 13.46 4.49
CA SER A 173 3.98 14.92 4.60
C SER A 173 3.43 15.63 3.35
N TYR A 174 3.74 15.12 2.14
CA TYR A 174 3.22 15.69 0.91
C TYR A 174 1.69 15.56 0.81
N ILE A 175 1.13 14.44 1.26
CA ILE A 175 -0.32 14.21 1.25
C ILE A 175 -1.02 15.14 2.24
N GLU A 176 -0.49 15.30 3.44
CA GLU A 176 -1.01 16.23 4.46
C GLU A 176 -1.02 17.68 3.98
N ASP A 177 0.09 18.14 3.39
CA ASP A 177 0.19 19.48 2.82
C ASP A 177 -0.82 19.72 1.70
N LYS A 178 -0.99 18.72 0.82
CA LYS A 178 -1.96 18.77 -0.27
C LYS A 178 -3.40 18.81 0.24
N GLU A 179 -3.73 18.00 1.24
CA GLU A 179 -5.06 17.96 1.84
C GLU A 179 -5.37 19.29 2.55
N SER A 180 -4.44 19.81 3.34
CA SER A 180 -4.54 21.11 3.99
C SER A 180 -4.78 22.24 2.99
N TYR A 181 -4.08 22.22 1.85
CA TYR A 181 -4.28 23.17 0.75
C TYR A 181 -5.67 23.04 0.13
N LEU A 182 -6.16 21.82 -0.13
CA LEU A 182 -7.47 21.58 -0.71
C LEU A 182 -8.60 22.01 0.23
N ILE A 183 -8.46 21.77 1.52
CA ILE A 183 -9.40 22.23 2.55
C ILE A 183 -9.46 23.75 2.60
N ALA A 184 -8.30 24.41 2.62
CA ALA A 184 -8.22 25.88 2.62
C ALA A 184 -8.84 26.49 1.35
N LYS A 185 -8.57 25.89 0.19
CA LYS A 185 -9.17 26.30 -1.10
C LYS A 185 -10.69 26.17 -1.08
N GLY A 186 -11.23 25.04 -0.63
CA GLY A 186 -12.68 24.81 -0.54
C GLY A 186 -13.38 25.75 0.45
N LYS A 187 -12.74 26.13 1.57
CA LYS A 187 -13.25 27.16 2.48
C LYS A 187 -13.32 28.52 1.80
N ARG A 188 -12.26 28.92 1.10
CA ARG A 188 -12.20 30.19 0.38
C ARG A 188 -13.25 30.29 -0.73
N GLU A 189 -13.47 29.23 -1.50
CA GLU A 189 -14.51 29.18 -2.53
C GLU A 189 -15.92 29.32 -1.95
N LYS A 190 -16.18 28.68 -0.79
CA LYS A 190 -17.46 28.84 -0.08
C LYS A 190 -17.69 30.27 0.43
N GLU A 191 -16.65 30.92 0.92
CA GLU A 191 -16.72 32.33 1.36
C GLU A 191 -17.00 33.29 0.18
N ILE A 192 -16.28 33.09 -0.93
CA ILE A 192 -16.51 33.87 -2.16
C ILE A 192 -17.94 33.70 -2.66
N SER A 193 -18.46 32.46 -2.70
CA SER A 193 -19.83 32.17 -3.10
C SER A 193 -20.86 32.83 -2.19
N LYS A 194 -20.62 32.91 -0.88
CA LYS A 194 -21.47 33.63 0.07
C LYS A 194 -21.45 35.15 -0.16
N LEU A 195 -20.29 35.71 -0.49
CA LEU A 195 -20.14 37.14 -0.80
C LEU A 195 -20.85 37.50 -2.09
N ILE A 196 -20.70 36.71 -3.15
CA ILE A 196 -21.40 36.89 -4.43
C ILE A 196 -22.93 36.88 -4.24
N LYS A 197 -23.46 35.94 -3.44
CA LYS A 197 -24.90 35.88 -3.14
C LYS A 197 -25.42 37.08 -2.36
N LYS A 198 -24.57 37.80 -1.65
CA LYS A 198 -24.94 39.00 -0.88
C LYS A 198 -24.79 40.30 -1.69
N MET A 199 -24.16 40.25 -2.86
CA MET A 199 -24.06 41.44 -3.73
C MET A 199 -25.40 41.75 -4.38
N PRO A 200 -25.94 42.98 -4.26
CA PRO A 200 -27.16 43.34 -4.93
C PRO A 200 -26.92 43.34 -6.44
N ILE A 201 -27.81 42.65 -7.16
CA ILE A 201 -27.81 42.68 -8.62
C ILE A 201 -28.10 44.13 -9.02
N ARG A 202 -27.10 44.84 -9.57
CA ARG A 202 -27.34 46.14 -10.22
C ARG A 202 -28.01 45.82 -11.54
N VAL A 203 -29.30 46.09 -11.61
CA VAL A 203 -30.09 46.18 -12.87
C VAL A 203 -29.81 47.52 -13.52
#